data_41bcdf91d09b6562df036ec98cb46ed8
#
_entry.id   41bcdf91d09b6562df036ec98cb46ed8
#
_cell.length_a   1.000
_cell.length_b   1.000
_cell.length_c   1.000
_cell.angle_alpha   90.00
_cell.angle_beta   90.00
_cell.angle_gamma   90.00
#
_symmetry.space_group_name_H-M   'P 1'
#
loop_
_entity.id
_entity.type
_entity.pdbx_description
1 polymer ?
#
loop_
_entity_poly.entity_id
_entity_poly.type
_entity_poly.pdbx_seq_one_letter_code
_entity_poly.pdbx_strand_id
1 'polypeptide(L)'
;EEGWALMRENGIDEFVVHAPYIINLGNTVKSETFELAVEFLQLELERTQALKCKTLVLHPGAHVGAGADVGIRQIIKGLNEVFSQDKDGKVNIALETMAGKGTEIGRSFEEIAAIYDGVTYNERLRVCFDTCHTSDAGYDVREDFASVIEQFDRIIGKDQIAVFHINDSKNPQGAHKDRHENIGFGEIGYDCLRNIVYNKDFEAIPKILETPYIPNPETKKGAFAPYKYEIAMLREGAFREDLKEKILEGNK
;
A
#
# COMPACT_ATOMS: atom_id res chain seq x y z
N GLU A 1 14.86 -8.40 18.86
CA GLU A 1 15.87 -9.33 18.30
C GLU A 1 15.29 -10.70 17.97
N GLU A 2 14.40 -11.25 18.81
CA GLU A 2 13.73 -12.54 18.56
C GLU A 2 12.96 -12.57 17.22
N GLY A 3 12.22 -11.51 16.89
CA GLY A 3 11.51 -11.41 15.62
C GLY A 3 12.44 -11.46 14.40
N TRP A 4 13.60 -10.79 14.48
CA TRP A 4 14.61 -10.85 13.42
C TRP A 4 15.27 -12.23 13.29
N ALA A 5 15.44 -12.96 14.40
CA ALA A 5 15.93 -14.32 14.37
C ALA A 5 14.94 -15.24 13.65
N LEU A 6 13.66 -15.14 14.02
CA LEU A 6 12.57 -15.91 13.39
C LEU A 6 12.43 -15.60 11.89
N MET A 7 12.55 -14.34 11.49
CA MET A 7 12.52 -13.97 10.08
C MET A 7 13.67 -14.65 9.31
N ARG A 8 14.90 -14.56 9.81
CA ARG A 8 16.07 -15.21 9.17
C ARG A 8 15.89 -16.72 9.06
N GLU A 9 15.41 -17.37 10.11
CA GLU A 9 15.12 -18.82 10.12
C GLU A 9 14.10 -19.22 9.05
N ASN A 10 13.21 -18.31 8.67
CA ASN A 10 12.16 -18.53 7.66
C ASN A 10 12.49 -17.90 6.30
N GLY A 11 13.72 -17.41 6.08
CA GLY A 11 14.14 -16.82 4.82
C GLY A 11 13.41 -15.51 4.49
N ILE A 12 13.02 -14.74 5.51
CA ILE A 12 12.42 -13.41 5.39
C ILE A 12 13.50 -12.39 5.70
N ASP A 13 13.97 -11.70 4.66
CA ASP A 13 15.09 -10.76 4.77
C ASP A 13 14.65 -9.33 5.08
N GLU A 14 13.41 -8.97 4.76
CA GLU A 14 12.87 -7.63 4.91
C GLU A 14 11.41 -7.67 5.34
N PHE A 15 10.98 -6.65 6.07
CA PHE A 15 9.57 -6.34 6.29
C PHE A 15 9.33 -4.84 6.08
N VAL A 16 8.09 -4.48 5.86
CA VAL A 16 7.67 -3.11 5.61
C VAL A 16 6.74 -2.69 6.75
N VAL A 17 6.91 -1.46 7.23
CA VAL A 17 6.01 -0.87 8.22
C VAL A 17 4.94 -0.07 7.49
N HIS A 18 3.71 -0.13 7.95
CA HIS A 18 2.62 0.69 7.46
C HIS A 18 2.21 1.71 8.51
N ALA A 19 2.17 2.99 8.15
CA ALA A 19 1.72 4.07 9.01
C ALA A 19 0.22 3.92 9.34
N PRO A 20 -0.22 4.29 10.56
CA PRO A 20 -1.63 4.25 10.90
C PRO A 20 -2.47 5.14 9.96
N TYR A 21 -3.60 4.62 9.49
CA TYR A 21 -4.50 5.32 8.57
C TYR A 21 -5.07 6.64 9.11
N ILE A 22 -4.95 6.89 10.40
CA ILE A 22 -5.39 8.15 11.04
C ILE A 22 -4.50 9.34 10.66
N ILE A 23 -3.28 9.10 10.16
CA ILE A 23 -2.37 10.15 9.71
C ILE A 23 -2.92 10.74 8.42
N ASN A 24 -3.33 12.01 8.46
CA ASN A 24 -3.84 12.74 7.29
C ASN A 24 -3.11 14.08 7.14
N LEU A 25 -2.04 14.06 6.35
CA LEU A 25 -1.26 15.26 6.03
C LEU A 25 -1.99 16.22 5.06
N GLY A 26 -3.04 15.76 4.37
CA GLY A 26 -3.81 16.58 3.43
C GLY A 26 -4.89 17.47 4.06
N ASN A 27 -5.09 17.35 5.38
CA ASN A 27 -6.14 18.08 6.07
C ASN A 27 -5.76 19.55 6.30
N THR A 28 -6.51 20.47 5.69
CA THR A 28 -6.35 21.91 5.86
C THR A 28 -7.48 22.56 6.67
N VAL A 29 -8.48 21.76 7.08
CA VAL A 29 -9.68 22.29 7.79
C VAL A 29 -9.40 22.48 9.27
N LYS A 30 -8.55 21.62 9.85
CA LYS A 30 -8.20 21.64 11.27
C LYS A 30 -6.69 21.61 11.42
N SER A 31 -6.08 22.69 11.90
CA SER A 31 -4.63 22.79 12.13
C SER A 31 -4.13 21.72 13.09
N GLU A 32 -4.89 21.46 14.17
CA GLU A 32 -4.52 20.47 15.18
C GLU A 32 -4.44 19.05 14.60
N THR A 33 -5.30 18.72 13.61
CA THR A 33 -5.26 17.43 12.94
C THR A 33 -4.01 17.28 12.08
N PHE A 34 -3.59 18.37 11.42
CA PHE A 34 -2.37 18.38 10.63
C PHE A 34 -1.12 18.29 11.52
N GLU A 35 -1.05 19.08 12.59
CA GLU A 35 0.06 19.07 13.55
C GLU A 35 0.23 17.68 14.19
N LEU A 36 -0.88 17.04 14.58
CA LEU A 36 -0.89 15.68 15.11
C LEU A 36 -0.45 14.65 14.06
N ALA A 37 -0.83 14.83 12.79
CA ALA A 37 -0.40 13.95 11.72
C ALA A 37 1.11 14.03 11.48
N VAL A 38 1.69 15.22 11.54
CA VAL A 38 3.14 15.44 11.47
C VAL A 38 3.86 14.75 12.64
N GLU A 39 3.39 14.99 13.87
CA GLU A 39 3.96 14.38 15.08
C GLU A 39 3.90 12.84 15.01
N PHE A 40 2.76 12.28 14.63
CA PHE A 40 2.62 10.82 14.52
C PHE A 40 3.52 10.24 13.45
N LEU A 41 3.65 10.91 12.30
CA LEU A 41 4.52 10.43 11.24
C LEU A 41 6.00 10.45 11.66
N GLN A 42 6.43 11.44 12.43
CA GLN A 42 7.77 11.48 13.03
C GLN A 42 8.00 10.29 13.96
N LEU A 43 7.05 10.01 14.85
CA LEU A 43 7.12 8.85 15.75
C LEU A 43 7.15 7.53 14.98
N GLU A 44 6.41 7.41 13.87
CA GLU A 44 6.44 6.21 13.04
C GLU A 44 7.78 6.04 12.31
N LEU A 45 8.43 7.12 11.87
CA LEU A 45 9.79 7.05 11.32
C LEU A 45 10.78 6.57 12.37
N GLU A 46 10.74 7.11 13.59
CA GLU A 46 11.60 6.68 14.70
C GLU A 46 11.41 5.19 15.04
N ARG A 47 10.15 4.73 15.12
CA ARG A 47 9.80 3.32 15.35
C ARG A 47 10.30 2.42 14.23
N THR A 48 10.09 2.84 12.97
CA THR A 48 10.53 2.11 11.78
C THR A 48 12.04 1.97 11.77
N GLN A 49 12.76 3.04 12.11
CA GLN A 49 14.22 3.02 12.23
C GLN A 49 14.70 2.12 13.39
N ALA A 50 14.05 2.19 14.55
CA ALA A 50 14.35 1.33 15.70
C ALA A 50 14.15 -0.17 15.38
N LEU A 51 13.16 -0.48 14.53
CA LEU A 51 12.92 -1.81 13.99
C LEU A 51 13.93 -2.21 12.91
N LYS A 52 14.86 -1.33 12.50
CA LYS A 52 15.80 -1.52 11.38
C LYS A 52 15.09 -1.80 10.04
N CYS A 53 13.88 -1.35 9.90
CA CYS A 53 13.13 -1.37 8.65
C CYS A 53 13.50 -0.16 7.80
N LYS A 54 13.48 -0.30 6.48
CA LYS A 54 13.90 0.75 5.55
C LYS A 54 12.74 1.50 4.94
N THR A 55 11.53 0.95 4.99
CA THR A 55 10.36 1.44 4.27
C THR A 55 9.16 1.59 5.21
N LEU A 56 8.59 2.78 5.23
CA LEU A 56 7.33 3.12 5.89
C LEU A 56 6.31 3.47 4.81
N VAL A 57 5.27 2.66 4.64
CA VAL A 57 4.14 2.97 3.76
C VAL A 57 3.26 4.02 4.40
N LEU A 58 2.83 4.99 3.61
CA LEU A 58 1.96 6.08 4.04
C LEU A 58 0.86 6.34 3.02
N HIS A 59 -0.39 6.31 3.45
CA HIS A 59 -1.47 6.94 2.68
C HIS A 59 -1.19 8.45 2.61
N PRO A 60 -1.13 9.07 1.43
CA PRO A 60 -0.80 10.51 1.32
C PRO A 60 -1.71 11.39 2.16
N GLY A 61 -3.01 11.04 2.22
CA GLY A 61 -4.02 11.76 2.98
C GLY A 61 -5.25 12.14 2.16
N ALA A 62 -6.09 12.97 2.73
CA ALA A 62 -7.35 13.41 2.12
C ALA A 62 -7.54 14.92 2.31
N HIS A 63 -8.00 15.61 1.28
CA HIS A 63 -8.15 17.07 1.28
C HIS A 63 -9.41 17.61 2.01
N VAL A 64 -10.27 16.72 2.47
CA VAL A 64 -11.45 17.02 3.32
C VAL A 64 -12.30 18.18 2.76
N GLY A 65 -12.50 18.21 1.43
CA GLY A 65 -13.31 19.22 0.76
C GLY A 65 -12.58 20.50 0.30
N ALA A 66 -11.29 20.66 0.65
CA ALA A 66 -10.50 21.83 0.24
C ALA A 66 -10.04 21.80 -1.23
N GLY A 67 -10.13 20.65 -1.88
CA GLY A 67 -9.64 20.41 -3.24
C GLY A 67 -8.25 19.75 -3.26
N ALA A 68 -8.00 18.96 -4.31
CA ALA A 68 -6.78 18.14 -4.42
C ALA A 68 -5.51 19.01 -4.37
N ASP A 69 -5.44 20.10 -5.14
CA ASP A 69 -4.26 20.98 -5.17
C ASP A 69 -3.91 21.56 -3.80
N VAL A 70 -4.93 21.89 -3.00
CA VAL A 70 -4.74 22.42 -1.65
C VAL A 70 -4.22 21.33 -0.73
N GLY A 71 -4.81 20.14 -0.82
CA GLY A 71 -4.37 18.98 -0.04
C GLY A 71 -2.96 18.53 -0.40
N ILE A 72 -2.59 18.49 -1.69
CA ILE A 72 -1.23 18.19 -2.15
C ILE A 72 -0.22 19.15 -1.55
N ARG A 73 -0.46 20.46 -1.61
CA ARG A 73 0.43 21.43 -0.97
C ARG A 73 0.56 21.22 0.54
N GLN A 74 -0.51 20.80 1.20
CA GLN A 74 -0.47 20.54 2.63
C GLN A 74 0.33 19.27 2.95
N ILE A 75 0.19 18.21 2.12
CA ILE A 75 1.01 16.98 2.23
C ILE A 75 2.49 17.31 2.05
N ILE A 76 2.83 18.09 1.02
CA ILE A 76 4.21 18.54 0.76
C ILE A 76 4.78 19.28 1.98
N LYS A 77 3.99 20.21 2.55
CA LYS A 77 4.39 20.94 3.76
C LYS A 77 4.67 19.96 4.92
N GLY A 78 3.78 19.01 5.17
CA GLY A 78 3.93 18.03 6.24
C GLY A 78 5.14 17.12 6.06
N LEU A 79 5.36 16.60 4.87
CA LEU A 79 6.52 15.76 4.56
C LEU A 79 7.84 16.54 4.70
N ASN A 80 7.89 17.78 4.22
CA ASN A 80 9.06 18.64 4.40
C ASN A 80 9.35 18.94 5.87
N GLU A 81 8.31 19.15 6.68
CA GLU A 81 8.44 19.37 8.12
C GLU A 81 9.01 18.12 8.81
N VAL A 82 8.44 16.95 8.53
CA VAL A 82 8.89 15.66 9.06
C VAL A 82 10.35 15.39 8.68
N PHE A 83 10.71 15.46 7.41
CA PHE A 83 12.07 15.20 6.96
C PHE A 83 13.09 16.23 7.46
N SER A 84 12.68 17.48 7.64
CA SER A 84 13.58 18.50 8.18
C SER A 84 14.04 18.21 9.61
N GLN A 85 13.24 17.46 10.37
CA GLN A 85 13.55 17.04 11.74
C GLN A 85 14.30 15.69 11.78
N ASP A 86 14.23 14.89 10.71
CA ASP A 86 14.89 13.59 10.56
C ASP A 86 15.93 13.59 9.41
N LYS A 87 16.79 14.61 9.38
CA LYS A 87 17.75 14.84 8.27
C LYS A 87 18.72 13.68 8.03
N ASP A 88 19.15 13.01 9.09
CA ASP A 88 20.08 11.89 9.03
C ASP A 88 19.37 10.53 8.94
N GLY A 89 18.04 10.54 8.91
CA GLY A 89 17.21 9.35 8.84
C GLY A 89 17.40 8.59 7.51
N LYS A 90 17.29 7.27 7.59
CA LYS A 90 17.48 6.35 6.45
C LYS A 90 16.21 5.64 6.02
N VAL A 91 15.11 5.91 6.71
CA VAL A 91 13.81 5.33 6.37
C VAL A 91 13.21 6.09 5.20
N ASN A 92 12.80 5.37 4.17
CA ASN A 92 12.03 5.93 3.06
C ASN A 92 10.54 5.92 3.41
N ILE A 93 9.82 6.95 2.99
CA ILE A 93 8.37 6.97 3.02
C ILE A 93 7.87 6.55 1.63
N ALA A 94 7.16 5.42 1.58
CA ALA A 94 6.50 4.95 0.37
C ALA A 94 5.06 5.46 0.33
N LEU A 95 4.79 6.45 -0.53
CA LEU A 95 3.44 6.95 -0.75
C LEU A 95 2.61 5.89 -1.46
N GLU A 96 1.46 5.55 -0.90
CA GLU A 96 0.59 4.53 -1.49
C GLU A 96 -0.28 5.11 -2.60
N THR A 97 -0.45 4.34 -3.69
CA THR A 97 -1.46 4.63 -4.71
C THR A 97 -2.84 4.41 -4.11
N MET A 98 -3.74 5.39 -4.22
CA MET A 98 -5.03 5.39 -3.55
C MET A 98 -6.20 5.18 -4.52
N ALA A 99 -7.29 4.60 -4.03
CA ALA A 99 -8.50 4.34 -4.81
C ALA A 99 -9.26 5.62 -5.20
N GLY A 100 -9.01 6.74 -4.54
CA GLY A 100 -9.75 7.98 -4.74
C GLY A 100 -11.11 7.98 -4.05
N LYS A 101 -11.26 7.23 -2.96
CA LYS A 101 -12.48 7.20 -2.16
C LYS A 101 -12.68 8.53 -1.45
N GLY A 102 -13.83 9.15 -1.68
CA GLY A 102 -14.16 10.43 -1.06
C GLY A 102 -13.22 11.54 -1.53
N THR A 103 -12.31 11.98 -0.65
CA THR A 103 -11.39 13.09 -0.90
C THR A 103 -9.92 12.68 -0.78
N GLU A 104 -9.62 11.39 -0.94
CA GLU A 104 -8.26 10.86 -0.94
C GLU A 104 -7.41 11.47 -2.05
N ILE A 105 -6.13 11.69 -1.73
CA ILE A 105 -5.09 12.14 -2.64
C ILE A 105 -4.14 10.99 -2.92
N GLY A 106 -3.58 10.94 -4.13
CA GLY A 106 -2.75 9.83 -4.61
C GLY A 106 -3.52 8.84 -5.48
N ARG A 107 -4.73 9.21 -5.92
CA ARG A 107 -5.56 8.42 -6.83
C ARG A 107 -5.05 8.43 -8.27
N SER A 108 -4.21 9.37 -8.64
CA SER A 108 -3.54 9.38 -9.93
C SER A 108 -2.03 9.48 -9.75
N PHE A 109 -1.29 8.99 -10.74
CA PHE A 109 0.17 9.06 -10.72
C PHE A 109 0.65 10.52 -10.76
N GLU A 110 -0.10 11.41 -11.40
CA GLU A 110 0.17 12.84 -11.44
C GLU A 110 0.04 13.50 -10.05
N GLU A 111 -0.92 13.08 -9.23
CA GLU A 111 -1.04 13.57 -7.85
C GLU A 111 0.18 13.15 -7.00
N ILE A 112 0.65 11.91 -7.17
CA ILE A 112 1.85 11.41 -6.49
C ILE A 112 3.10 12.15 -7.00
N ALA A 113 3.24 12.32 -8.32
CA ALA A 113 4.34 13.08 -8.92
C ALA A 113 4.38 14.53 -8.41
N ALA A 114 3.23 15.18 -8.31
CA ALA A 114 3.15 16.54 -7.76
C ALA A 114 3.63 16.63 -6.30
N ILE A 115 3.41 15.58 -5.48
CA ILE A 115 3.96 15.50 -4.14
C ILE A 115 5.49 15.36 -4.20
N TYR A 116 6.00 14.46 -5.06
CA TYR A 116 7.45 14.27 -5.25
C TYR A 116 8.15 15.57 -5.64
N ASP A 117 7.61 16.30 -6.61
CA ASP A 117 8.19 17.53 -7.12
C ASP A 117 8.24 18.65 -6.06
N GLY A 118 7.32 18.64 -5.12
CA GLY A 118 7.23 19.65 -4.07
C GLY A 118 8.02 19.33 -2.80
N VAL A 119 8.43 18.07 -2.60
CA VAL A 119 9.16 17.66 -1.40
C VAL A 119 10.67 17.88 -1.59
N THR A 120 11.29 18.61 -0.67
CA THR A 120 12.73 18.96 -0.71
C THR A 120 13.63 17.72 -0.57
N TYR A 121 13.19 16.72 0.20
CA TYR A 121 13.91 15.47 0.46
C TYR A 121 13.29 14.31 -0.34
N ASN A 122 12.96 14.55 -1.59
CA ASN A 122 12.24 13.58 -2.42
C ASN A 122 13.04 12.31 -2.73
N GLU A 123 14.37 12.31 -2.54
CA GLU A 123 15.21 11.12 -2.59
C GLU A 123 14.84 10.07 -1.52
N ARG A 124 14.12 10.49 -0.46
CA ARG A 124 13.57 9.62 0.58
C ARG A 124 12.13 9.20 0.32
N LEU A 125 11.52 9.68 -0.76
CA LEU A 125 10.20 9.21 -1.17
C LEU A 125 10.33 7.95 -2.04
N ARG A 126 9.35 7.08 -1.90
CA ARG A 126 9.12 5.89 -2.73
C ARG A 126 7.62 5.74 -2.95
N VAL A 127 7.24 4.74 -3.71
CA VAL A 127 5.83 4.41 -3.93
C VAL A 127 5.53 3.00 -3.44
N CYS A 128 4.40 2.85 -2.75
CA CYS A 128 3.72 1.60 -2.55
C CYS A 128 2.64 1.48 -3.64
N PHE A 129 2.79 0.50 -4.53
CA PHE A 129 1.82 0.27 -5.58
C PHE A 129 0.78 -0.76 -5.11
N ASP A 130 -0.44 -0.30 -4.81
CA ASP A 130 -1.56 -1.18 -4.46
C ASP A 130 -2.38 -1.53 -5.71
N THR A 131 -2.56 -2.81 -5.99
CA THR A 131 -3.26 -3.31 -7.18
C THR A 131 -4.76 -3.03 -7.13
N CYS A 132 -5.39 -3.18 -5.96
CA CYS A 132 -6.80 -2.87 -5.75
C CYS A 132 -7.06 -1.36 -5.90
N HIS A 133 -6.28 -0.54 -5.18
CA HIS A 133 -6.45 0.92 -5.24
C HIS A 133 -6.23 1.46 -6.64
N THR A 134 -5.20 1.00 -7.34
CA THR A 134 -4.91 1.45 -8.70
C THR A 134 -6.02 1.06 -9.66
N SER A 135 -6.57 -0.17 -9.55
CA SER A 135 -7.74 -0.58 -10.33
C SER A 135 -8.99 0.24 -9.98
N ASP A 136 -9.28 0.42 -8.69
CA ASP A 136 -10.41 1.23 -8.22
C ASP A 136 -10.29 2.71 -8.64
N ALA A 137 -9.08 3.24 -8.79
CA ALA A 137 -8.82 4.58 -9.31
C ALA A 137 -9.08 4.72 -10.82
N GLY A 138 -9.18 3.61 -11.55
CA GLY A 138 -9.56 3.59 -12.96
C GLY A 138 -8.48 3.08 -13.92
N TYR A 139 -7.31 2.69 -13.43
CA TYR A 139 -6.26 2.09 -14.26
C TYR A 139 -6.60 0.63 -14.59
N ASP A 140 -6.31 0.22 -15.81
CA ASP A 140 -6.61 -1.14 -16.29
C ASP A 140 -5.56 -2.15 -15.82
N VAL A 141 -5.54 -2.41 -14.51
CA VAL A 141 -4.60 -3.35 -13.89
C VAL A 141 -4.85 -4.77 -14.39
N ARG A 142 -6.11 -5.14 -14.66
CA ARG A 142 -6.51 -6.48 -15.02
C ARG A 142 -6.07 -6.88 -16.43
N GLU A 143 -6.42 -6.07 -17.42
CA GLU A 143 -6.28 -6.44 -18.82
C GLU A 143 -4.97 -5.90 -19.42
N ASP A 144 -4.45 -4.77 -18.92
CA ASP A 144 -3.26 -4.12 -19.47
C ASP A 144 -2.32 -3.52 -18.40
N PHE A 145 -1.89 -4.36 -17.47
CA PHE A 145 -0.93 -3.95 -16.43
C PHE A 145 0.37 -3.37 -17.02
N ALA A 146 0.79 -3.84 -18.21
CA ALA A 146 1.99 -3.35 -18.85
C ALA A 146 1.87 -1.85 -19.20
N SER A 147 0.76 -1.43 -19.83
CA SER A 147 0.50 0.00 -20.10
C SER A 147 0.35 0.83 -18.83
N VAL A 148 -0.21 0.25 -17.76
CA VAL A 148 -0.29 0.94 -16.47
C VAL A 148 1.12 1.23 -15.93
N ILE A 149 2.01 0.24 -15.97
CA ILE A 149 3.41 0.42 -15.55
C ILE A 149 4.17 1.37 -16.47
N GLU A 150 3.94 1.33 -17.79
CA GLU A 150 4.55 2.30 -18.72
C GLU A 150 4.09 3.73 -18.43
N GLN A 151 2.82 3.92 -18.09
CA GLN A 151 2.32 5.24 -17.67
C GLN A 151 2.96 5.68 -16.35
N PHE A 152 3.04 4.78 -15.38
CA PHE A 152 3.70 5.04 -14.09
C PHE A 152 5.17 5.42 -14.30
N ASP A 153 5.91 4.67 -15.11
CA ASP A 153 7.33 4.88 -15.40
C ASP A 153 7.58 6.26 -16.03
N ARG A 154 6.73 6.66 -16.96
CA ARG A 154 6.84 7.96 -17.63
C ARG A 154 6.57 9.13 -16.68
N ILE A 155 5.70 8.97 -15.68
CA ILE A 155 5.27 10.06 -14.80
C ILE A 155 6.14 10.16 -13.53
N ILE A 156 6.50 9.02 -12.94
CA ILE A 156 7.19 8.95 -11.64
C ILE A 156 8.54 8.25 -11.77
N GLY A 157 8.61 7.18 -12.58
CA GLY A 157 9.73 6.26 -12.66
C GLY A 157 9.43 4.94 -11.94
N LYS A 158 9.49 3.81 -12.65
CA LYS A 158 9.18 2.49 -12.07
C LYS A 158 10.17 2.03 -10.99
N ASP A 159 11.37 2.59 -10.98
CA ASP A 159 12.39 2.40 -9.95
C ASP A 159 12.03 3.04 -8.60
N GLN A 160 11.01 3.89 -8.57
CA GLN A 160 10.48 4.45 -7.33
C GLN A 160 9.53 3.50 -6.58
N ILE A 161 9.09 2.41 -7.21
CA ILE A 161 8.26 1.40 -6.52
C ILE A 161 9.13 0.63 -5.52
N ALA A 162 8.85 0.78 -4.23
CA ALA A 162 9.56 0.10 -3.15
C ALA A 162 8.80 -1.10 -2.59
N VAL A 163 7.49 -1.18 -2.80
CA VAL A 163 6.64 -2.27 -2.32
C VAL A 163 5.39 -2.37 -3.18
N PHE A 164 4.91 -3.59 -3.37
CA PHE A 164 3.57 -3.85 -3.90
C PHE A 164 2.65 -4.33 -2.79
N HIS A 165 1.47 -3.74 -2.70
CA HIS A 165 0.33 -4.37 -2.07
C HIS A 165 -0.42 -5.16 -3.14
N ILE A 166 -0.48 -6.48 -2.97
CA ILE A 166 -1.14 -7.38 -3.91
C ILE A 166 -2.50 -7.73 -3.34
N ASN A 167 -3.50 -7.00 -3.78
CA ASN A 167 -4.88 -7.12 -3.32
C ASN A 167 -5.81 -7.27 -4.52
N ASP A 168 -6.78 -8.18 -4.44
CA ASP A 168 -7.88 -8.21 -5.39
C ASP A 168 -8.94 -7.17 -4.99
N SER A 169 -9.78 -6.74 -5.91
CA SER A 169 -10.84 -5.77 -5.64
C SER A 169 -12.22 -6.41 -5.68
N LYS A 170 -13.07 -6.06 -4.72
CA LYS A 170 -14.51 -6.40 -4.74
C LYS A 170 -15.31 -5.65 -5.80
N ASN A 171 -14.72 -4.63 -6.39
CA ASN A 171 -15.41 -3.68 -7.23
C ASN A 171 -14.81 -3.67 -8.63
N PRO A 172 -15.61 -3.30 -9.65
CA PRO A 172 -15.09 -3.08 -10.99
C PRO A 172 -14.13 -1.90 -11.02
N GLN A 173 -13.26 -1.89 -12.02
CA GLN A 173 -12.34 -0.80 -12.31
C GLN A 173 -13.04 0.56 -12.26
N GLY A 174 -12.39 1.54 -11.63
CA GLY A 174 -12.89 2.91 -11.51
C GLY A 174 -14.02 3.12 -10.49
N ALA A 175 -14.23 2.17 -9.59
CA ALA A 175 -15.30 2.25 -8.60
C ALA A 175 -15.05 3.24 -7.45
N HIS A 176 -13.81 3.62 -7.19
CA HIS A 176 -13.39 4.51 -6.09
C HIS A 176 -13.91 4.06 -4.71
N LYS A 177 -13.74 2.76 -4.39
CA LYS A 177 -14.34 2.16 -3.17
C LYS A 177 -13.35 1.73 -2.13
N ASP A 178 -12.15 1.31 -2.53
CA ASP A 178 -11.18 0.74 -1.61
C ASP A 178 -11.80 -0.41 -0.79
N ARG A 179 -11.99 -1.55 -1.44
CA ARG A 179 -12.54 -2.77 -0.83
C ARG A 179 -11.78 -3.98 -1.36
N HIS A 180 -10.80 -4.42 -0.58
CA HIS A 180 -10.01 -5.60 -0.90
C HIS A 180 -10.85 -6.87 -0.91
N GLU A 181 -10.53 -7.78 -1.82
CA GLU A 181 -11.02 -9.15 -1.86
C GLU A 181 -9.84 -10.13 -1.77
N ASN A 182 -10.12 -11.37 -1.44
CA ASN A 182 -9.12 -12.43 -1.44
C ASN A 182 -8.63 -12.73 -2.86
N ILE A 183 -7.38 -13.13 -2.99
CA ILE A 183 -6.70 -13.34 -4.28
C ILE A 183 -7.48 -14.29 -5.20
N GLY A 184 -7.90 -13.76 -6.35
CA GLY A 184 -8.65 -14.49 -7.36
C GLY A 184 -10.17 -14.54 -7.15
N PHE A 185 -10.69 -13.95 -6.08
CA PHE A 185 -12.12 -13.89 -5.80
C PHE A 185 -12.75 -12.52 -6.12
N GLY A 186 -11.95 -11.60 -6.63
CA GLY A 186 -12.38 -10.25 -7.01
C GLY A 186 -12.34 -9.99 -8.51
N GLU A 187 -12.42 -8.73 -8.86
CA GLU A 187 -12.54 -8.27 -10.25
C GLU A 187 -11.20 -8.20 -11.00
N ILE A 188 -10.05 -8.13 -10.30
CA ILE A 188 -8.73 -8.16 -10.92
C ILE A 188 -8.38 -9.61 -11.31
N GLY A 189 -8.61 -10.54 -10.42
CA GLY A 189 -8.51 -11.98 -10.66
C GLY A 189 -7.10 -12.55 -10.46
N TYR A 190 -7.07 -13.87 -10.29
CA TYR A 190 -5.89 -14.64 -9.90
C TYR A 190 -4.73 -14.53 -10.90
N ASP A 191 -4.99 -14.72 -12.20
CA ASP A 191 -3.94 -14.80 -13.20
C ASP A 191 -3.18 -13.48 -13.33
N CYS A 192 -3.91 -12.35 -13.33
CA CYS A 192 -3.31 -11.03 -13.34
C CYS A 192 -2.43 -10.80 -12.12
N LEU A 193 -2.97 -10.99 -10.90
CA LEU A 193 -2.25 -10.78 -9.66
C LEU A 193 -1.01 -11.67 -9.56
N ARG A 194 -1.13 -12.94 -9.96
CA ARG A 194 0.00 -13.86 -10.01
C ARG A 194 1.07 -13.39 -10.99
N ASN A 195 0.69 -12.90 -12.17
CA ASN A 195 1.63 -12.36 -13.15
C ASN A 195 2.38 -11.13 -12.60
N ILE A 196 1.71 -10.28 -11.82
CA ILE A 196 2.35 -9.15 -11.16
C ILE A 196 3.35 -9.64 -10.09
N VAL A 197 2.97 -10.62 -9.27
CA VAL A 197 3.85 -11.19 -8.22
C VAL A 197 5.14 -11.75 -8.82
N TYR A 198 5.07 -12.42 -9.96
CA TYR A 198 6.21 -13.06 -10.63
C TYR A 198 6.78 -12.25 -11.79
N ASN A 199 6.43 -10.97 -11.89
CA ASN A 199 7.01 -10.08 -12.89
C ASN A 199 8.50 -9.87 -12.59
N LYS A 200 9.35 -10.18 -13.58
CA LYS A 200 10.82 -10.14 -13.44
C LYS A 200 11.37 -8.74 -13.20
N ASP A 201 10.72 -7.72 -13.73
CA ASP A 201 11.13 -6.32 -13.53
C ASP A 201 11.03 -5.91 -12.05
N PHE A 202 10.20 -6.60 -11.28
CA PHE A 202 9.93 -6.32 -9.87
C PHE A 202 10.30 -7.47 -8.94
N GLU A 203 11.13 -8.42 -9.36
CA GLU A 203 11.45 -9.63 -8.59
C GLU A 203 11.99 -9.31 -7.18
N ALA A 204 12.85 -8.30 -7.08
CA ALA A 204 13.47 -7.89 -5.81
C ALA A 204 12.57 -7.05 -4.91
N ILE A 205 11.41 -6.58 -5.41
CA ILE A 205 10.52 -5.72 -4.64
C ILE A 205 9.59 -6.57 -3.76
N PRO A 206 9.43 -6.25 -2.46
CA PRO A 206 8.50 -6.94 -1.58
C PRO A 206 7.05 -6.89 -2.09
N LYS A 207 6.32 -8.00 -1.94
CA LYS A 207 4.89 -8.11 -2.23
C LYS A 207 4.18 -8.49 -0.94
N ILE A 208 3.19 -7.70 -0.56
CA ILE A 208 2.45 -7.81 0.70
C ILE A 208 0.97 -8.00 0.39
N LEU A 209 0.30 -8.83 1.16
CA LEU A 209 -1.14 -9.06 1.08
C LEU A 209 -1.84 -8.31 2.23
N GLU A 210 -2.92 -7.61 1.91
CA GLU A 210 -3.83 -7.00 2.87
C GLU A 210 -5.27 -7.48 2.66
N THR A 211 -5.39 -8.69 2.13
CA THR A 211 -6.65 -9.34 1.82
C THR A 211 -7.50 -9.59 3.08
N PRO A 212 -8.84 -9.55 2.97
CA PRO A 212 -9.70 -9.63 4.13
C PRO A 212 -9.65 -11.01 4.80
N TYR A 213 -9.73 -11.01 6.13
CA TYR A 213 -9.89 -12.24 6.91
C TYR A 213 -11.21 -12.92 6.58
N ILE A 214 -11.22 -14.25 6.63
CA ILE A 214 -12.41 -15.07 6.40
C ILE A 214 -13.21 -15.13 7.69
N PRO A 215 -14.47 -14.59 7.72
CA PRO A 215 -15.31 -14.65 8.91
C PRO A 215 -15.61 -16.08 9.33
N ASN A 216 -15.60 -16.33 10.65
CA ASN A 216 -16.03 -17.63 11.17
C ASN A 216 -17.56 -17.77 11.03
N PRO A 217 -18.07 -18.72 10.23
CA PRO A 217 -19.50 -18.85 9.97
C PRO A 217 -20.28 -19.39 11.18
N GLU A 218 -19.63 -20.13 12.08
CA GLU A 218 -20.27 -20.80 13.21
C GLU A 218 -20.53 -19.83 14.38
N THR A 219 -19.56 -18.98 14.67
CA THR A 219 -19.64 -18.11 15.85
C THR A 219 -20.07 -16.69 15.54
N LYS A 220 -19.99 -16.25 14.28
CA LYS A 220 -20.12 -14.86 13.80
C LYS A 220 -19.18 -13.89 14.54
N LYS A 221 -18.21 -14.43 15.28
CA LYS A 221 -17.17 -13.69 16.00
C LYS A 221 -15.82 -14.27 15.62
N GLY A 222 -14.85 -13.37 15.42
CA GLY A 222 -13.52 -13.75 14.94
C GLY A 222 -13.48 -14.01 13.44
N ALA A 223 -12.29 -14.06 12.92
CA ALA A 223 -12.01 -14.32 11.52
C ALA A 223 -10.62 -14.95 11.40
N PHE A 224 -10.40 -15.68 10.31
CA PHE A 224 -9.17 -16.42 10.07
C PHE A 224 -8.33 -15.73 9.01
N ALA A 225 -7.01 -15.60 9.26
CA ALA A 225 -6.07 -15.00 8.34
C ALA A 225 -5.90 -15.85 7.07
N PRO A 226 -6.05 -15.29 5.87
CA PRO A 226 -5.96 -16.03 4.61
C PRO A 226 -4.52 -16.20 4.11
N TYR A 227 -3.59 -15.36 4.55
CA TYR A 227 -2.28 -15.13 3.94
C TYR A 227 -1.46 -16.39 3.68
N LYS A 228 -1.38 -17.32 4.65
CA LYS A 228 -0.68 -18.60 4.48
C LYS A 228 -1.18 -19.38 3.27
N TYR A 229 -2.48 -19.41 3.08
CA TYR A 229 -3.15 -20.16 2.03
C TYR A 229 -3.05 -19.46 0.67
N GLU A 230 -3.21 -18.13 0.65
CA GLU A 230 -3.08 -17.33 -0.56
C GLU A 230 -1.63 -17.35 -1.08
N ILE A 231 -0.64 -17.21 -0.20
CA ILE A 231 0.78 -17.33 -0.57
C ILE A 231 1.08 -18.72 -1.11
N ALA A 232 0.56 -19.78 -0.49
CA ALA A 232 0.74 -21.15 -1.00
C ALA A 232 0.12 -21.31 -2.39
N MET A 233 -1.10 -20.82 -2.59
CA MET A 233 -1.81 -20.85 -3.87
C MET A 233 -1.03 -20.10 -4.97
N LEU A 234 -0.50 -18.91 -4.67
CA LEU A 234 0.32 -18.15 -5.60
C LEU A 234 1.61 -18.88 -5.98
N ARG A 235 2.26 -19.55 -5.02
CA ARG A 235 3.47 -20.34 -5.23
C ARG A 235 3.21 -21.61 -6.05
N GLU A 236 2.10 -22.29 -5.80
CA GLU A 236 1.68 -23.48 -6.55
C GLU A 236 1.30 -23.15 -8.00
N GLY A 237 0.89 -21.91 -8.27
CA GLY A 237 0.57 -21.45 -9.61
C GLY A 237 -0.78 -21.91 -10.16
N ALA A 238 -1.69 -22.34 -9.29
CA ALA A 238 -3.03 -22.79 -9.64
C ALA A 238 -4.07 -22.16 -8.72
N PHE A 239 -5.07 -21.53 -9.31
CA PHE A 239 -6.20 -20.96 -8.56
C PHE A 239 -7.01 -22.06 -7.88
N ARG A 240 -7.44 -21.80 -6.65
CA ARG A 240 -8.23 -22.72 -5.83
C ARG A 240 -9.57 -22.09 -5.45
N GLU A 241 -10.63 -22.51 -6.10
CA GLU A 241 -12.00 -22.07 -5.78
C GLU A 241 -12.39 -22.41 -4.34
N ASP A 242 -11.86 -23.51 -3.80
CA ASP A 242 -12.09 -24.02 -2.44
C ASP A 242 -11.23 -23.36 -1.36
N LEU A 243 -10.49 -22.29 -1.69
CA LEU A 243 -9.52 -21.65 -0.77
C LEU A 243 -10.19 -21.22 0.54
N LYS A 244 -11.33 -20.54 0.47
CA LYS A 244 -12.04 -20.03 1.65
C LYS A 244 -12.53 -21.17 2.56
N GLU A 245 -12.96 -22.27 1.98
CA GLU A 245 -13.35 -23.49 2.70
C GLU A 245 -12.15 -24.12 3.42
N LYS A 246 -11.01 -24.24 2.72
CA LYS A 246 -9.77 -24.76 3.32
C LYS A 246 -9.26 -23.91 4.47
N ILE A 247 -9.38 -22.59 4.39
CA ILE A 247 -9.02 -21.69 5.49
C ILE A 247 -9.89 -21.99 6.71
N LEU A 248 -11.19 -22.19 6.51
CA LEU A 248 -12.11 -22.54 7.60
C LEU A 248 -11.81 -23.92 8.20
N GLU A 249 -11.50 -24.92 7.39
CA GLU A 249 -11.17 -26.28 7.84
C GLU A 249 -9.84 -26.34 8.61
N GLY A 250 -8.82 -25.64 8.12
CA GLY A 250 -7.49 -25.63 8.72
C GLY A 250 -7.38 -24.84 10.03
N ASN A 251 -8.47 -24.19 10.47
CA ASN A 251 -8.56 -23.44 11.72
C ASN A 251 -9.62 -24.00 12.68
N LYS A 252 -10.16 -25.18 12.41
CA LYS A 252 -10.98 -25.98 13.34
C LYS A 252 -10.07 -26.78 14.26
#